data_0cedd78b85dcaeb674930d73239f762e
#
_entry.id   0cedd78b85dcaeb674930d73239f762e
#
_cell.length_a   1.000
_cell.length_b   1.000
_cell.length_c   1.000
_cell.angle_alpha   90.00
_cell.angle_beta   90.00
_cell.angle_gamma   90.00
#
_symmetry.space_group_name_H-M   'P 1'
#
loop_
_entity.id
_entity.type
_entity.pdbx_description
1 polymer ?
#
loop_
_entity_poly.entity_id
_entity_poly.type
_entity_poly.pdbx_seq_one_letter_code
_entity_poly.pdbx_strand_id
1 'polypeptide(L)'
;SCSELMQMIVEHPKPIIAEVSGVAAAAGCQLVACCDLAVAGKSARFITPGVNIGLFCSTPMVALSRNVSNKAAMEMLLTGEMVSADKAEHIGLINQVTDDADLKQETTALAELIASKSSLTLKIGKEAFYKQKDMPLSEAYDFASKVMVDNMLEHDAKEGIGSFLEKRKPKWQN
;
A
#
# COMPACT_ATOMS: atom_id res chain seq x y z
N SER A 1 -2.92 15.61 -13.13
CA SER A 1 -1.47 15.35 -13.30
C SER A 1 -1.08 13.99 -12.71
N CYS A 2 0.15 13.52 -12.97
CA CYS A 2 0.66 12.29 -12.37
C CYS A 2 0.67 12.39 -10.84
N SER A 3 1.12 13.52 -10.28
CA SER A 3 1.14 13.74 -8.83
C SER A 3 -0.24 13.74 -8.19
N GLU A 4 -1.26 14.26 -8.86
CA GLU A 4 -2.65 14.21 -8.35
C GLU A 4 -3.17 12.77 -8.30
N LEU A 5 -2.88 11.96 -9.32
CA LEU A 5 -3.23 10.54 -9.32
C LEU A 5 -2.59 9.81 -8.12
N MET A 6 -1.32 10.05 -7.85
CA MET A 6 -0.61 9.41 -6.73
C MET A 6 -1.18 9.82 -5.37
N GLN A 7 -1.52 11.09 -5.20
CA GLN A 7 -2.18 11.57 -4.00
C GLN A 7 -3.59 10.95 -3.86
N MET A 8 -4.35 10.88 -4.95
CA MET A 8 -5.67 10.26 -4.97
C MET A 8 -5.62 8.78 -4.54
N ILE A 9 -4.57 8.02 -4.92
CA ILE A 9 -4.40 6.63 -4.49
C ILE A 9 -4.23 6.55 -2.97
N VAL A 10 -3.37 7.39 -2.40
CA VAL A 10 -3.09 7.43 -0.96
C VAL A 10 -4.32 7.88 -0.17
N GLU A 11 -5.02 8.90 -0.66
CA GLU A 11 -6.19 9.50 0.00
C GLU A 11 -7.50 8.73 -0.24
N HIS A 12 -7.50 7.76 -1.18
CA HIS A 12 -8.71 7.01 -1.50
C HIS A 12 -9.21 6.22 -0.28
N PRO A 13 -10.53 6.28 0.04
CA PRO A 13 -11.07 5.64 1.24
C PRO A 13 -11.02 4.11 1.23
N LYS A 14 -10.91 3.49 0.05
CA LYS A 14 -10.75 2.04 -0.08
C LYS A 14 -9.27 1.68 -0.26
N PRO A 15 -8.80 0.55 0.28
CA PRO A 15 -7.48 0.02 -0.04
C PRO A 15 -7.31 -0.21 -1.55
N ILE A 16 -6.13 0.12 -2.07
CA ILE A 16 -5.77 -0.07 -3.48
C ILE A 16 -4.61 -1.05 -3.55
N ILE A 17 -4.78 -2.09 -4.35
CA ILE A 17 -3.79 -3.16 -4.55
C ILE A 17 -3.25 -3.04 -5.98
N ALA A 18 -1.92 -2.97 -6.12
CA ALA A 18 -1.28 -3.10 -7.41
C ALA A 18 -1.13 -4.59 -7.78
N GLU A 19 -1.61 -4.97 -8.96
CA GLU A 19 -1.32 -6.25 -9.60
C GLU A 19 -0.29 -6.01 -10.70
N VAL A 20 0.93 -6.54 -10.53
CA VAL A 20 2.06 -6.17 -11.38
C VAL A 20 2.50 -7.35 -12.23
N SER A 21 2.30 -7.21 -13.54
CA SER A 21 2.87 -8.09 -14.56
C SER A 21 3.81 -7.30 -15.46
N GLY A 22 4.95 -7.87 -15.84
CA GLY A 22 5.93 -7.18 -16.72
C GLY A 22 6.70 -6.07 -16.01
N VAL A 23 6.93 -4.92 -16.67
CA VAL A 23 7.82 -3.87 -16.19
C VAL A 23 7.07 -2.65 -15.67
N ALA A 24 7.26 -2.34 -14.39
CA ALA A 24 6.83 -1.11 -13.76
C ALA A 24 8.00 -0.08 -13.79
N ALA A 25 7.97 0.84 -14.76
CA ALA A 25 9.04 1.82 -14.98
C ALA A 25 8.61 3.24 -14.62
N ALA A 26 9.52 4.02 -14.05
CA ALA A 26 9.33 5.45 -13.72
C ALA A 26 7.99 5.73 -13.00
N ALA A 27 7.03 6.37 -13.66
CA ALA A 27 5.70 6.61 -13.12
C ALA A 27 4.93 5.32 -12.80
N GLY A 28 5.18 4.20 -13.50
CA GLY A 28 4.63 2.89 -13.18
C GLY A 28 5.17 2.34 -11.86
N CYS A 29 6.46 2.46 -11.61
CA CYS A 29 7.07 2.11 -10.33
C CYS A 29 6.57 3.02 -9.20
N GLN A 30 6.41 4.31 -9.48
CA GLN A 30 5.79 5.27 -8.55
C GLN A 30 4.37 4.87 -8.18
N LEU A 31 3.55 4.47 -9.16
CA LEU A 31 2.17 4.05 -8.95
C LEU A 31 2.11 2.83 -8.01
N VAL A 32 2.94 1.80 -8.27
CA VAL A 32 3.03 0.63 -7.40
C VAL A 32 3.39 1.04 -5.97
N ALA A 33 4.41 1.91 -5.81
CA ALA A 33 4.84 2.38 -4.50
C ALA A 33 3.79 3.24 -3.77
N CYS A 34 2.83 3.86 -4.49
CA CYS A 34 1.73 4.62 -3.89
C CYS A 34 0.54 3.74 -3.47
N CYS A 35 0.39 2.54 -4.04
CA CYS A 35 -0.66 1.61 -3.64
C CYS A 35 -0.45 1.12 -2.20
N ASP A 36 -1.53 0.78 -1.51
CA ASP A 36 -1.46 0.28 -0.14
C ASP A 36 -0.79 -1.09 -0.06
N LEU A 37 -1.02 -1.92 -1.07
CA LEU A 37 -0.45 -3.25 -1.22
C LEU A 37 -0.07 -3.50 -2.68
N ALA A 38 0.83 -4.46 -2.91
CA ALA A 38 1.21 -4.88 -4.24
C ALA A 38 1.53 -6.37 -4.29
N VAL A 39 1.03 -7.03 -5.31
CA VAL A 39 1.35 -8.42 -5.67
C VAL A 39 1.98 -8.43 -7.07
N ALA A 40 3.07 -9.14 -7.25
CA ALA A 40 3.78 -9.19 -8.52
C ALA A 40 4.02 -10.63 -8.99
N GLY A 41 3.96 -10.83 -10.29
CA GLY A 41 4.44 -12.06 -10.91
C GLY A 41 5.97 -12.16 -10.84
N LYS A 42 6.53 -13.35 -10.84
CA LYS A 42 7.99 -13.60 -10.82
C LYS A 42 8.75 -12.91 -11.95
N SER A 43 8.10 -12.74 -13.10
CA SER A 43 8.69 -12.06 -14.26
C SER A 43 8.66 -10.54 -14.13
N ALA A 44 7.93 -9.97 -13.16
CA ALA A 44 7.81 -8.53 -12.98
C ALA A 44 9.17 -7.88 -12.66
N ARG A 45 9.34 -6.65 -13.13
CA ARG A 45 10.55 -5.84 -12.93
C ARG A 45 10.16 -4.41 -12.57
N PHE A 46 11.00 -3.79 -11.75
CA PHE A 46 10.78 -2.42 -11.27
C PHE A 46 12.01 -1.58 -11.59
N ILE A 47 11.82 -0.36 -12.05
CA ILE A 47 12.95 0.48 -12.46
C ILE A 47 12.60 1.97 -12.38
N THR A 48 13.58 2.79 -11.96
CA THR A 48 13.52 4.26 -12.02
C THR A 48 14.68 4.78 -12.91
N PRO A 49 14.54 4.66 -14.24
CA PRO A 49 15.66 4.77 -15.18
C PRO A 49 16.05 6.19 -15.56
N GLY A 50 15.50 7.22 -14.92
CA GLY A 50 15.71 8.63 -15.31
C GLY A 50 17.18 9.02 -15.46
N VAL A 51 18.06 8.55 -14.57
CA VAL A 51 19.50 8.83 -14.59
C VAL A 51 20.18 8.34 -15.87
N ASN A 52 19.65 7.32 -16.53
CA ASN A 52 20.20 6.78 -17.78
C ASN A 52 20.00 7.74 -18.97
N ILE A 53 19.13 8.73 -18.84
CA ILE A 53 18.84 9.75 -19.87
C ILE A 53 19.09 11.17 -19.35
N GLY A 54 19.86 11.33 -18.27
CA GLY A 54 20.21 12.64 -17.70
C GLY A 54 19.09 13.32 -16.89
N LEU A 55 18.05 12.55 -16.48
CA LEU A 55 16.99 13.02 -15.62
C LEU A 55 17.02 12.27 -14.28
N PHE A 56 16.61 12.93 -13.22
CA PHE A 56 16.37 12.24 -11.94
C PHE A 56 14.89 11.91 -11.78
N CYS A 57 14.56 10.70 -11.34
CA CYS A 57 13.16 10.29 -11.08
C CYS A 57 12.60 10.98 -9.83
N SER A 58 12.46 12.31 -9.86
CA SER A 58 12.13 13.14 -8.70
C SER A 58 10.72 12.90 -8.14
N THR A 59 9.73 12.67 -9.00
CA THR A 59 8.37 12.32 -8.51
C THR A 59 8.27 10.88 -8.03
N PRO A 60 8.86 9.86 -8.70
CA PRO A 60 8.97 8.50 -8.14
C PRO A 60 9.71 8.45 -6.80
N MET A 61 10.73 9.28 -6.60
CA MET A 61 11.46 9.39 -5.33
C MET A 61 10.54 9.62 -4.13
N VAL A 62 9.49 10.43 -4.30
CA VAL A 62 8.54 10.74 -3.22
C VAL A 62 7.85 9.48 -2.70
N ALA A 63 7.38 8.62 -3.60
CA ALA A 63 6.72 7.36 -3.22
C ALA A 63 7.73 6.34 -2.67
N LEU A 64 8.89 6.18 -3.33
CA LEU A 64 9.92 5.23 -2.91
C LEU A 64 10.43 5.53 -1.50
N SER A 65 10.82 6.78 -1.22
CA SER A 65 11.38 7.17 0.09
C SER A 65 10.41 7.03 1.27
N ARG A 66 9.11 6.86 0.98
CA ARG A 66 8.07 6.62 1.99
C ARG A 66 7.76 5.15 2.23
N ASN A 67 8.22 4.26 1.35
CA ASN A 67 7.82 2.85 1.38
C ASN A 67 9.00 1.88 1.51
N VAL A 68 10.20 2.26 1.07
CA VAL A 68 11.40 1.43 1.23
C VAL A 68 12.46 2.18 2.03
N SER A 69 13.51 1.46 2.49
CA SER A 69 14.61 2.10 3.19
C SER A 69 15.32 3.14 2.31
N ASN A 70 15.92 4.17 2.92
CA ASN A 70 16.67 5.19 2.17
C ASN A 70 17.76 4.60 1.28
N LYS A 71 18.42 3.54 1.72
CA LYS A 71 19.47 2.88 0.92
C LYS A 71 18.89 2.19 -0.31
N ALA A 72 17.78 1.47 -0.15
CA ALA A 72 17.11 0.82 -1.27
C ALA A 72 16.54 1.86 -2.27
N ALA A 73 15.90 2.92 -1.78
CA ALA A 73 15.43 4.01 -2.62
C ALA A 73 16.56 4.66 -3.43
N MET A 74 17.67 5.02 -2.76
CA MET A 74 18.83 5.64 -3.42
C MET A 74 19.52 4.69 -4.40
N GLU A 75 19.63 3.40 -4.09
CA GLU A 75 20.16 2.42 -5.05
C GLU A 75 19.33 2.43 -6.34
N MET A 76 18.02 2.32 -6.27
CA MET A 76 17.14 2.35 -7.44
C MET A 76 17.25 3.68 -8.22
N LEU A 77 17.25 4.80 -7.51
CA LEU A 77 17.23 6.14 -8.12
C LEU A 77 18.55 6.53 -8.74
N LEU A 78 19.69 6.13 -8.15
CA LEU A 78 21.03 6.52 -8.61
C LEU A 78 21.60 5.58 -9.67
N THR A 79 21.26 4.30 -9.61
CA THR A 79 21.77 3.32 -10.58
C THR A 79 20.90 3.23 -11.82
N GLY A 80 19.60 3.47 -11.70
CA GLY A 80 18.64 3.24 -12.77
C GLY A 80 18.62 1.80 -13.26
N GLU A 81 19.03 0.86 -12.39
CA GLU A 81 19.06 -0.58 -12.68
C GLU A 81 17.71 -1.24 -12.45
N MET A 82 17.51 -2.35 -13.12
CA MET A 82 16.27 -3.13 -13.04
C MET A 82 16.25 -3.99 -11.77
N VAL A 83 15.20 -3.87 -10.98
CA VAL A 83 14.98 -4.63 -9.74
C VAL A 83 14.03 -5.79 -10.03
N SER A 84 14.40 -7.01 -9.65
CA SER A 84 13.55 -8.20 -9.77
C SER A 84 12.38 -8.16 -8.77
N ALA A 85 11.34 -8.97 -9.03
CA ALA A 85 10.22 -9.13 -8.12
C ALA A 85 10.68 -9.57 -6.70
N ASP A 86 11.56 -10.57 -6.61
CA ASP A 86 12.08 -11.06 -5.32
C ASP A 86 12.86 -9.97 -4.56
N LYS A 87 13.68 -9.16 -5.25
CA LYS A 87 14.37 -8.04 -4.62
C LYS A 87 13.37 -6.95 -4.20
N ALA A 88 12.34 -6.69 -4.99
CA ALA A 88 11.29 -5.71 -4.67
C ALA A 88 10.50 -6.13 -3.41
N GLU A 89 10.18 -7.40 -3.24
CA GLU A 89 9.60 -7.95 -2.02
C GLU A 89 10.56 -7.83 -0.84
N HIS A 90 11.81 -8.23 -1.01
CA HIS A 90 12.84 -8.15 0.05
C HIS A 90 13.04 -6.74 0.58
N ILE A 91 13.02 -5.72 -0.27
CA ILE A 91 13.18 -4.32 0.15
C ILE A 91 11.88 -3.66 0.63
N GLY A 92 10.74 -4.34 0.55
CA GLY A 92 9.43 -3.85 0.98
C GLY A 92 8.73 -2.94 -0.03
N LEU A 93 9.12 -2.97 -1.31
CA LEU A 93 8.42 -2.24 -2.38
C LEU A 93 7.08 -2.91 -2.73
N ILE A 94 7.01 -4.23 -2.63
CA ILE A 94 5.82 -5.04 -2.82
C ILE A 94 5.64 -6.02 -1.65
N ASN A 95 4.43 -6.59 -1.52
CA ASN A 95 4.08 -7.48 -0.42
C ASN A 95 4.31 -8.96 -0.73
N GLN A 96 4.14 -9.35 -2.00
CA GLN A 96 4.13 -10.76 -2.37
C GLN A 96 4.59 -10.96 -3.81
N VAL A 97 5.37 -12.03 -4.01
CA VAL A 97 5.70 -12.56 -5.34
C VAL A 97 4.97 -13.89 -5.54
N THR A 98 4.40 -14.09 -6.71
CA THR A 98 3.72 -15.34 -7.09
C THR A 98 4.12 -15.80 -8.50
N ASP A 99 3.80 -17.02 -8.87
CA ASP A 99 3.95 -17.46 -10.25
C ASP A 99 3.09 -16.60 -11.18
N ASP A 100 3.59 -16.27 -12.36
CA ASP A 100 2.89 -15.36 -13.28
C ASP A 100 1.49 -15.87 -13.65
N ALA A 101 1.30 -17.18 -13.71
CA ALA A 101 0.01 -17.80 -13.99
C ALA A 101 -1.01 -17.62 -12.84
N ASP A 102 -0.53 -17.49 -11.62
CA ASP A 102 -1.37 -17.41 -10.43
C ASP A 102 -1.61 -15.94 -9.97
N LEU A 103 -0.94 -14.97 -10.59
CA LEU A 103 -0.98 -13.56 -10.20
C LEU A 103 -2.41 -13.03 -10.01
N LYS A 104 -3.26 -13.27 -10.98
CA LYS A 104 -4.66 -12.82 -10.93
C LYS A 104 -5.44 -13.45 -9.78
N GLN A 105 -5.25 -14.75 -9.57
CA GLN A 105 -5.93 -15.51 -8.51
C GLN A 105 -5.49 -15.00 -7.13
N GLU A 106 -4.18 -14.88 -6.89
CA GLU A 106 -3.62 -14.43 -5.63
C GLU A 106 -4.01 -13.00 -5.30
N THR A 107 -3.94 -12.08 -6.28
CA THR A 107 -4.37 -10.69 -6.08
C THR A 107 -5.86 -10.61 -5.77
N THR A 108 -6.69 -11.40 -6.46
CA THR A 108 -8.14 -11.44 -6.21
C THR A 108 -8.43 -11.98 -4.81
N ALA A 109 -7.77 -13.06 -4.39
CA ALA A 109 -7.92 -13.63 -3.05
C ALA A 109 -7.57 -12.62 -1.95
N LEU A 110 -6.49 -11.86 -2.13
CA LEU A 110 -6.11 -10.78 -1.21
C LEU A 110 -7.19 -9.68 -1.16
N ALA A 111 -7.70 -9.27 -2.32
CA ALA A 111 -8.74 -8.26 -2.41
C ALA A 111 -10.05 -8.72 -1.75
N GLU A 112 -10.47 -9.97 -1.95
CA GLU A 112 -11.65 -10.58 -1.32
C GLU A 112 -11.47 -10.68 0.20
N LEU A 113 -10.29 -11.06 0.68
CA LEU A 113 -9.98 -11.11 2.11
C LEU A 113 -10.15 -9.71 2.74
N ILE A 114 -9.65 -8.67 2.10
CA ILE A 114 -9.80 -7.29 2.57
C ILE A 114 -11.26 -6.85 2.50
N ALA A 115 -11.94 -7.11 1.37
CA ALA A 115 -13.35 -6.77 1.17
C ALA A 115 -14.29 -7.49 2.15
N SER A 116 -13.86 -8.60 2.75
CA SER A 116 -14.62 -9.30 3.80
C SER A 116 -14.67 -8.55 5.14
N LYS A 117 -13.92 -7.47 5.31
CA LYS A 117 -13.86 -6.64 6.52
C LYS A 117 -14.85 -5.48 6.42
N SER A 118 -15.10 -4.81 7.56
CA SER A 118 -15.89 -3.59 7.58
C SER A 118 -15.25 -2.50 6.70
N SER A 119 -15.98 -2.02 5.71
CA SER A 119 -15.51 -0.95 4.82
C SER A 119 -15.25 0.35 5.58
N LEU A 120 -16.06 0.64 6.59
CA LEU A 120 -15.89 1.79 7.48
C LEU A 120 -14.58 1.69 8.26
N THR A 121 -14.30 0.54 8.87
CA THR A 121 -13.07 0.32 9.63
C THR A 121 -11.82 0.42 8.75
N LEU A 122 -11.86 -0.15 7.54
CA LEU A 122 -10.76 -0.03 6.58
C LEU A 122 -10.50 1.42 6.19
N LYS A 123 -11.56 2.20 5.92
CA LYS A 123 -11.46 3.63 5.61
C LYS A 123 -10.81 4.39 6.77
N ILE A 124 -11.35 4.27 7.98
CA ILE A 124 -10.83 4.94 9.18
C ILE A 124 -9.36 4.59 9.39
N GLY A 125 -9.02 3.31 9.29
CA GLY A 125 -7.66 2.82 9.48
C GLY A 125 -6.69 3.36 8.45
N LYS A 126 -7.03 3.34 7.16
CA LYS A 126 -6.19 3.86 6.08
C LYS A 126 -5.95 5.37 6.23
N GLU A 127 -7.01 6.15 6.42
CA GLU A 127 -6.90 7.59 6.62
C GLU A 127 -6.01 7.93 7.83
N ALA A 128 -6.21 7.23 8.94
CA ALA A 128 -5.42 7.44 10.15
C ALA A 128 -3.95 7.04 9.97
N PHE A 129 -3.68 5.92 9.29
CA PHE A 129 -2.33 5.45 9.02
C PHE A 129 -1.49 6.49 8.28
N TYR A 130 -2.00 7.01 7.17
CA TYR A 130 -1.26 8.00 6.40
C TYR A 130 -1.15 9.36 7.12
N LYS A 131 -2.19 9.78 7.82
CA LYS A 131 -2.21 11.07 8.52
C LYS A 131 -1.22 11.12 9.69
N GLN A 132 -1.10 10.04 10.48
CA GLN A 132 -0.21 10.02 11.64
C GLN A 132 1.27 9.88 11.26
N LYS A 133 1.58 9.37 10.05
CA LYS A 133 2.94 8.98 9.64
C LYS A 133 3.95 10.13 9.70
N ASP A 134 3.48 11.35 9.44
CA ASP A 134 4.32 12.56 9.43
C ASP A 134 4.20 13.39 10.75
N MET A 135 3.51 12.86 11.78
CA MET A 135 3.36 13.53 13.07
C MET A 135 4.53 13.21 14.02
N PRO A 136 4.89 14.12 14.93
CA PRO A 136 5.73 13.77 16.08
C PRO A 136 5.10 12.64 16.90
N LEU A 137 5.94 11.79 17.52
CA LEU A 137 5.49 10.54 18.18
C LEU A 137 4.34 10.78 19.18
N SER A 138 4.44 11.79 20.03
CA SER A 138 3.41 12.10 21.03
C SER A 138 2.09 12.48 20.37
N GLU A 139 2.12 13.37 19.36
CA GLU A 139 0.94 13.79 18.62
C GLU A 139 0.30 12.65 17.85
N ALA A 140 1.13 11.73 17.28
CA ALA A 140 0.66 10.54 16.58
C ALA A 140 -0.14 9.62 17.54
N TYR A 141 0.35 9.39 18.77
CA TYR A 141 -0.38 8.60 19.77
C TYR A 141 -1.66 9.28 20.26
N ASP A 142 -1.65 10.59 20.49
CA ASP A 142 -2.85 11.34 20.88
C ASP A 142 -3.91 11.26 19.78
N PHE A 143 -3.51 11.47 18.53
CA PHE A 143 -4.38 11.34 17.37
C PHE A 143 -4.93 9.91 17.22
N ALA A 144 -4.05 8.90 17.24
CA ALA A 144 -4.44 7.50 17.05
C ALA A 144 -5.35 7.00 18.19
N SER A 145 -5.13 7.44 19.43
CA SER A 145 -5.99 7.13 20.58
C SER A 145 -7.41 7.67 20.37
N LYS A 146 -7.53 8.90 19.87
CA LYS A 146 -8.84 9.47 19.55
C LYS A 146 -9.53 8.69 18.42
N VAL A 147 -8.80 8.38 17.35
CA VAL A 147 -9.34 7.56 16.24
C VAL A 147 -9.83 6.20 16.75
N MET A 148 -9.08 5.55 17.65
CA MET A 148 -9.49 4.27 18.24
C MET A 148 -10.79 4.40 19.04
N VAL A 149 -10.91 5.41 19.89
CA VAL A 149 -12.13 5.66 20.68
C VAL A 149 -13.32 5.92 19.76
N ASP A 150 -13.16 6.79 18.77
CA ASP A 150 -14.23 7.11 17.82
C ASP A 150 -14.66 5.86 17.06
N ASN A 151 -13.71 5.04 16.57
CA ASN A 151 -14.02 3.79 15.88
C ASN A 151 -14.73 2.75 16.78
N MET A 152 -14.39 2.66 18.06
CA MET A 152 -15.07 1.76 19.02
C MET A 152 -16.54 2.11 19.23
N LEU A 153 -16.94 3.36 18.98
CA LEU A 153 -18.33 3.80 19.10
C LEU A 153 -19.17 3.45 17.86
N GLU A 154 -18.53 3.11 16.75
CA GLU A 154 -19.19 2.76 15.49
C GLU A 154 -19.95 1.41 15.62
N HIS A 155 -20.98 1.26 14.76
CA HIS A 155 -21.81 0.04 14.72
C HIS A 155 -20.97 -1.21 14.44
N ASP A 156 -20.09 -1.16 13.43
CA ASP A 156 -19.31 -2.32 13.01
C ASP A 156 -18.29 -2.77 14.06
N ALA A 157 -17.76 -1.85 14.87
CA ALA A 157 -16.90 -2.22 16.00
C ALA A 157 -17.69 -2.99 17.07
N LYS A 158 -18.89 -2.53 17.40
CA LYS A 158 -19.79 -3.21 18.36
C LYS A 158 -20.23 -4.57 17.82
N GLU A 159 -20.60 -4.66 16.55
CA GLU A 159 -20.94 -5.93 15.86
C GLU A 159 -19.75 -6.90 15.86
N GLY A 160 -18.55 -6.40 15.53
CA GLY A 160 -17.33 -7.21 15.51
C GLY A 160 -16.99 -7.80 16.87
N ILE A 161 -17.07 -6.99 17.94
CA ILE A 161 -16.84 -7.43 19.32
C ILE A 161 -17.94 -8.44 19.74
N GLY A 162 -19.21 -8.11 19.49
CA GLY A 162 -20.35 -9.00 19.83
C GLY A 162 -20.25 -10.34 19.11
N SER A 163 -20.01 -10.34 17.81
CA SER A 163 -19.89 -11.57 17.01
C SER A 163 -18.72 -12.44 17.45
N PHE A 164 -17.58 -11.81 17.86
CA PHE A 164 -16.43 -12.54 18.41
C PHE A 164 -16.78 -13.25 19.72
N LEU A 165 -17.45 -12.57 20.66
CA LEU A 165 -17.89 -13.17 21.92
C LEU A 165 -18.91 -14.29 21.72
N GLU A 166 -19.80 -14.14 20.75
CA GLU A 166 -20.83 -15.12 20.37
C GLU A 166 -20.32 -16.23 19.44
N LYS A 167 -19.05 -16.18 19.02
CA LYS A 167 -18.39 -17.14 18.10
C LYS A 167 -19.15 -17.31 16.77
N ARG A 168 -19.68 -16.23 16.22
CA ARG A 168 -20.35 -16.17 14.92
C ARG A 168 -19.62 -15.26 13.95
N LYS A 169 -19.97 -15.32 12.67
CA LYS A 169 -19.47 -14.36 11.67
C LYS A 169 -20.13 -12.98 11.87
N PRO A 170 -19.37 -11.90 11.76
CA PRO A 170 -19.91 -10.55 11.84
C PRO A 170 -20.76 -10.22 10.59
N LYS A 171 -21.69 -9.27 10.76
CA LYS A 171 -22.51 -8.71 9.69
C LYS A 171 -22.23 -7.22 9.60
N TRP A 172 -21.34 -6.84 8.68
CA TRP A 172 -20.96 -5.44 8.50
C TRP A 172 -22.07 -4.61 7.85
N GLN A 173 -22.13 -3.32 8.18
CA GLN A 173 -22.94 -2.34 7.46
C GLN A 173 -22.10 -1.75 6.31
N ASN A 174 -21.95 -2.50 5.22
CA ASN A 174 -21.21 -2.07 4.02
C ASN A 174 -22.09 -1.28 3.07
#